data_3c6013c5e4dcc0647a4aa0d1aabf2e3d
#
_entry.id   3c6013c5e4dcc0647a4aa0d1aabf2e3d
#
_cell.length_a   1.000
_cell.length_b   1.000
_cell.length_c   1.000
_cell.angle_alpha   90.00
_cell.angle_beta   90.00
_cell.angle_gamma   90.00
#
_symmetry.space_group_name_H-M   'P 1'
#
loop_
_entity.id
_entity.type
_entity.pdbx_description
1 polymer ?
#
loop_
_entity_poly.entity_id
_entity_poly.type
_entity_poly.pdbx_seq_one_letter_code
_entity_poly.pdbx_strand_id
1 'polypeptide(L)'
;YEIADRDWSSDVCSSDLNFDIAEFFASCKSQFRSLPTRTDESIFLKDAYMENWDDISRGYRAGQGWKCEMCGVDLSDHQEYIHTHHINGNKHDTRPENLMALCYVCHSEQPHHGHMERNEPAQALILKRRERMRSYLNDFMNAL
;
A
#
# COMPACT_ATOMS: atom_id res chain seq x y z
N TYR A 1 8.09 10.58 40.92
CA TYR A 1 6.72 10.65 40.44
C TYR A 1 6.29 9.23 40.15
N GLU A 2 5.55 8.63 41.09
CA GLU A 2 4.90 7.32 40.93
C GLU A 2 3.73 7.50 39.98
N ILE A 3 3.80 6.84 38.83
CA ILE A 3 2.65 6.66 37.95
C ILE A 3 1.88 5.47 38.56
N ALA A 4 0.81 5.80 39.27
CA ALA A 4 -0.10 4.81 39.77
C ALA A 4 -0.68 3.98 38.59
N ASP A 5 -0.51 2.66 38.68
CA ASP A 5 -1.19 1.68 37.83
C ASP A 5 -2.70 1.93 37.88
N ARG A 6 -3.24 2.61 36.90
CA ARG A 6 -4.68 2.64 36.67
C ARG A 6 -5.03 1.40 35.86
N ASP A 7 -5.63 0.46 36.54
CA ASP A 7 -6.32 -0.65 35.93
C ASP A 7 -7.39 -0.15 34.97
N TRP A 8 -7.17 -0.29 33.66
CA TRP A 8 -8.06 0.13 32.60
C TRP A 8 -9.20 -0.86 32.36
N SER A 9 -9.31 -1.91 33.17
CA SER A 9 -10.22 -3.03 32.89
C SER A 9 -11.63 -2.91 33.49
N SER A 10 -11.89 -1.90 34.36
CA SER A 10 -13.15 -1.92 35.14
C SER A 10 -14.08 -0.71 35.00
N ASP A 11 -13.65 0.39 34.35
CA ASP A 11 -14.43 1.63 34.43
C ASP A 11 -15.12 2.07 33.14
N VAL A 12 -15.07 1.28 32.07
CA VAL A 12 -15.93 1.50 30.91
C VAL A 12 -17.19 0.66 31.07
N CYS A 13 -18.05 1.13 31.94
CA CYS A 13 -19.41 0.60 32.04
C CYS A 13 -20.12 0.82 30.71
N SER A 14 -20.40 -0.27 30.01
CA SER A 14 -21.18 -0.27 28.76
C SER A 14 -22.63 0.22 28.90
N SER A 15 -23.03 0.61 30.10
CA SER A 15 -24.38 1.07 30.42
C SER A 15 -24.60 2.58 30.32
N ASP A 16 -23.52 3.39 30.30
CA ASP A 16 -23.66 4.85 30.42
C ASP A 16 -23.44 5.61 29.11
N LEU A 17 -23.03 4.91 28.04
CA LEU A 17 -22.94 5.50 26.72
C LEU A 17 -24.16 5.13 25.89
N ASN A 18 -25.29 5.70 26.24
CA ASN A 18 -26.42 5.78 25.34
C ASN A 18 -26.08 6.81 24.25
N PHE A 19 -25.05 6.49 23.46
CA PHE A 19 -24.56 7.35 22.37
C PHE A 19 -25.57 7.25 21.23
N ASP A 20 -26.48 8.23 21.17
CA ASP A 20 -27.34 8.38 19.99
C ASP A 20 -26.58 9.06 18.88
N ILE A 21 -26.23 8.29 17.85
CA ILE A 21 -25.48 8.74 16.69
C ILE A 21 -26.25 9.83 15.91
N ALA A 22 -27.58 9.77 15.92
CA ALA A 22 -28.42 10.75 15.25
C ALA A 22 -28.39 12.09 16.00
N GLU A 23 -28.48 12.05 17.35
CA GLU A 23 -28.36 13.23 18.21
C GLU A 23 -26.95 13.86 18.10
N PHE A 24 -25.89 13.04 18.02
CA PHE A 24 -24.54 13.53 17.82
C PHE A 24 -24.42 14.32 16.51
N PHE A 25 -24.91 13.78 15.39
CA PHE A 25 -24.85 14.48 14.12
C PHE A 25 -25.75 15.72 14.06
N ALA A 26 -26.87 15.73 14.76
CA ALA A 26 -27.71 16.91 14.90
C ALA A 26 -27.01 18.02 15.69
N SER A 27 -26.32 17.67 16.79
CA SER A 27 -25.59 18.61 17.65
C SER A 27 -24.35 19.20 16.97
N CYS A 28 -23.66 18.42 16.13
CA CYS A 28 -22.46 18.84 15.44
C CYS A 28 -22.70 19.80 14.28
N LYS A 29 -23.94 20.19 13.98
CA LYS A 29 -24.32 21.02 12.80
C LYS A 29 -23.66 20.50 11.52
N SER A 30 -23.49 19.17 11.41
CA SER A 30 -22.83 18.57 10.28
C SER A 30 -23.59 18.88 8.99
N GLN A 31 -22.87 19.16 7.92
CA GLN A 31 -23.47 19.41 6.60
C GLN A 31 -24.02 18.12 5.95
N PHE A 32 -23.84 16.99 6.61
CA PHE A 32 -24.40 15.70 6.18
C PHE A 32 -25.88 15.64 6.49
N ARG A 33 -26.72 15.92 5.50
CA ARG A 33 -28.19 15.92 5.62
C ARG A 33 -28.81 14.54 5.69
N SER A 34 -28.04 13.48 5.45
CA SER A 34 -28.49 12.10 5.55
C SER A 34 -27.29 11.20 5.85
N LEU A 35 -27.49 10.22 6.72
CA LEU A 35 -26.56 9.08 6.79
C LEU A 35 -26.56 8.40 5.43
N PRO A 36 -25.38 8.05 4.86
CA PRO A 36 -25.34 7.25 3.67
C PRO A 36 -26.12 5.97 3.94
N THR A 37 -27.17 5.74 3.15
CA THR A 37 -27.90 4.48 3.22
C THR A 37 -26.92 3.36 2.93
N ARG A 38 -26.96 2.31 3.72
CA ARG A 38 -26.05 1.14 3.67
C ARG A 38 -26.02 0.41 2.31
N THR A 39 -26.80 0.89 1.36
CA THR A 39 -26.91 0.43 -0.02
C THR A 39 -26.09 1.24 -1.01
N ASP A 40 -25.35 2.24 -0.55
CA ASP A 40 -24.44 2.96 -1.43
C ASP A 40 -23.18 2.09 -1.62
N GLU A 41 -23.17 1.31 -2.69
CA GLU A 41 -22.04 0.44 -3.06
C GLU A 41 -20.74 1.22 -3.19
N SER A 42 -20.80 2.55 -3.37
CA SER A 42 -19.64 3.44 -3.41
C SER A 42 -18.81 3.45 -2.13
N ILE A 43 -19.42 3.10 -0.97
CA ILE A 43 -18.70 3.03 0.32
C ILE A 43 -17.89 1.73 0.43
N PHE A 44 -18.29 0.68 -0.27
CA PHE A 44 -17.56 -0.59 -0.31
C PHE A 44 -16.41 -0.60 -1.31
N LEU A 45 -16.33 0.41 -2.18
CA LEU A 45 -15.28 0.52 -3.19
C LEU A 45 -13.94 1.06 -2.66
N LYS A 46 -13.79 1.28 -1.34
CA LYS A 46 -12.50 1.74 -0.76
C LYS A 46 -11.33 0.83 -1.11
N ASP A 47 -11.59 -0.43 -1.41
CA ASP A 47 -10.59 -1.42 -1.79
C ASP A 47 -10.62 -1.78 -3.28
N ALA A 48 -11.55 -1.24 -4.06
CA ALA A 48 -11.59 -1.45 -5.51
C ALA A 48 -10.59 -0.53 -6.22
N TYR A 49 -9.94 -1.06 -7.25
CA TYR A 49 -9.17 -0.24 -8.17
C TYR A 49 -10.08 0.55 -9.11
N MET A 50 -9.58 1.65 -9.66
CA MET A 50 -10.25 2.39 -10.74
C MET A 50 -10.47 1.46 -11.95
N GLU A 51 -11.56 1.65 -12.71
CA GLU A 51 -11.90 0.83 -13.89
C GLU A 51 -10.74 0.74 -14.91
N ASN A 52 -9.95 1.79 -15.04
CA ASN A 52 -8.81 1.87 -15.95
C ASN A 52 -7.46 1.59 -15.26
N TRP A 53 -7.47 0.95 -14.08
CA TRP A 53 -6.25 0.69 -13.31
C TRP A 53 -5.19 -0.10 -14.07
N ASP A 54 -5.58 -1.09 -14.83
CA ASP A 54 -4.64 -1.94 -15.58
C ASP A 54 -3.83 -1.11 -16.59
N ASP A 55 -4.48 -0.18 -17.27
CA ASP A 55 -3.82 0.72 -18.24
C ASP A 55 -2.89 1.71 -17.53
N ILE A 56 -3.36 2.33 -16.44
CA ILE A 56 -2.58 3.27 -15.63
C ILE A 56 -1.35 2.55 -15.07
N SER A 57 -1.55 1.41 -14.44
CA SER A 57 -0.49 0.61 -13.80
C SER A 57 0.55 0.15 -14.82
N ARG A 58 0.11 -0.35 -15.97
CA ARG A 58 1.00 -0.76 -17.06
C ARG A 58 1.76 0.44 -17.64
N GLY A 59 1.06 1.53 -17.91
CA GLY A 59 1.66 2.77 -18.44
C GLY A 59 2.72 3.32 -17.50
N TYR A 60 2.44 3.36 -16.19
CA TYR A 60 3.40 3.79 -15.19
C TYR A 60 4.67 2.93 -15.17
N ARG A 61 4.51 1.59 -15.07
CA ARG A 61 5.66 0.65 -15.08
C ARG A 61 6.47 0.73 -16.37
N ALA A 62 5.81 0.90 -17.51
CA ALA A 62 6.49 1.09 -18.80
C ALA A 62 7.28 2.41 -18.82
N GLY A 63 6.72 3.49 -18.29
CA GLY A 63 7.39 4.78 -18.12
C GLY A 63 8.65 4.69 -17.25
N GLN A 64 8.66 3.82 -16.24
CA GLN A 64 9.82 3.50 -15.42
C GLN A 64 10.78 2.48 -16.06
N GLY A 65 10.54 2.10 -17.32
CA GLY A 65 11.38 1.15 -18.06
C GLY A 65 11.39 -0.26 -17.44
N TRP A 66 10.32 -0.64 -16.74
CA TRP A 66 10.18 -1.92 -16.05
C TRP A 66 11.27 -2.19 -15.01
N LYS A 67 11.76 -1.11 -14.39
CA LYS A 67 12.76 -1.17 -13.32
C LYS A 67 12.14 -0.94 -11.97
N CYS A 68 12.65 -1.64 -10.98
CA CYS A 68 12.26 -1.40 -9.60
C CYS A 68 12.86 -0.09 -9.08
N GLU A 69 12.02 0.87 -8.69
CA GLU A 69 12.47 2.16 -8.20
C GLU A 69 13.20 2.08 -6.85
N MET A 70 12.99 1.00 -6.09
CA MET A 70 13.67 0.79 -4.81
C MET A 70 15.04 0.14 -4.94
N CYS A 71 15.17 -0.95 -5.71
CA CYS A 71 16.44 -1.71 -5.80
C CYS A 71 17.10 -1.66 -7.18
N GLY A 72 16.49 -0.98 -8.16
CA GLY A 72 17.05 -0.79 -9.48
C GLY A 72 17.05 -2.03 -10.39
N VAL A 73 16.54 -3.19 -9.93
CA VAL A 73 16.53 -4.39 -10.76
C VAL A 73 15.69 -4.17 -12.02
N ASP A 74 16.26 -4.53 -13.18
CA ASP A 74 15.58 -4.48 -14.48
C ASP A 74 14.80 -5.78 -14.70
N LEU A 75 13.50 -5.65 -14.97
CA LEU A 75 12.55 -6.74 -15.20
C LEU A 75 11.79 -6.54 -16.53
N SER A 76 12.39 -5.87 -17.49
CA SER A 76 11.77 -5.61 -18.81
C SER A 76 11.40 -6.89 -19.56
N ASP A 77 12.12 -7.99 -19.32
CA ASP A 77 11.88 -9.33 -19.87
C ASP A 77 10.99 -10.22 -18.96
N HIS A 78 10.66 -9.75 -17.76
CA HIS A 78 9.81 -10.42 -16.75
C HIS A 78 8.86 -9.42 -16.10
N GLN A 79 8.04 -8.76 -16.94
CA GLN A 79 7.16 -7.67 -16.54
C GLN A 79 6.10 -8.09 -15.51
N GLU A 80 5.79 -9.39 -15.43
CA GLU A 80 4.88 -9.98 -14.46
C GLU A 80 5.37 -9.86 -13.02
N TYR A 81 6.67 -9.66 -12.81
CA TYR A 81 7.27 -9.55 -11.47
C TYR A 81 7.50 -8.10 -11.02
N ILE A 82 7.03 -7.13 -11.80
CA ILE A 82 7.04 -5.73 -11.39
C ILE A 82 5.61 -5.24 -11.17
N HIS A 83 5.37 -4.66 -10.03
CA HIS A 83 4.05 -4.23 -9.55
C HIS A 83 4.02 -2.73 -9.36
N THR A 84 2.85 -2.13 -9.49
CA THR A 84 2.63 -0.73 -9.11
C THR A 84 2.09 -0.70 -7.68
N HIS A 85 2.80 -0.02 -6.80
CA HIS A 85 2.46 0.18 -5.39
C HIS A 85 1.90 1.58 -5.18
N HIS A 86 0.83 1.71 -4.36
CA HIS A 86 0.32 3.00 -3.91
C HIS A 86 1.00 3.40 -2.60
N ILE A 87 1.79 4.47 -2.61
CA ILE A 87 2.62 4.90 -1.48
C ILE A 87 1.77 5.20 -0.25
N ASN A 88 0.62 5.85 -0.44
CA ASN A 88 -0.30 6.20 0.66
C ASN A 88 -1.34 5.11 0.98
N GLY A 89 -1.29 3.96 0.29
CA GLY A 89 -2.24 2.85 0.44
C GLY A 89 -3.63 3.10 -0.14
N ASN A 90 -3.90 4.27 -0.72
CA ASN A 90 -5.18 4.59 -1.34
C ASN A 90 -5.20 4.16 -2.81
N LYS A 91 -5.94 3.09 -3.12
CA LYS A 91 -6.03 2.51 -4.47
C LYS A 91 -6.73 3.41 -5.50
N HIS A 92 -7.43 4.44 -5.06
CA HIS A 92 -8.07 5.44 -5.92
C HIS A 92 -7.15 6.62 -6.27
N ASP A 93 -6.04 6.79 -5.55
CA ASP A 93 -5.09 7.86 -5.82
C ASP A 93 -4.04 7.40 -6.82
N THR A 94 -4.38 7.53 -8.09
CA THR A 94 -3.56 7.10 -9.23
C THR A 94 -2.59 8.18 -9.75
N ARG A 95 -2.40 9.26 -9.00
CA ARG A 95 -1.42 10.29 -9.38
C ARG A 95 -0.01 9.70 -9.40
N PRO A 96 0.82 10.04 -10.38
CA PRO A 96 2.18 9.49 -10.50
C PRO A 96 3.02 9.63 -9.24
N GLU A 97 2.84 10.72 -8.47
CA GLU A 97 3.56 11.00 -7.23
C GLU A 97 3.20 10.02 -6.10
N ASN A 98 2.06 9.35 -6.22
CA ASN A 98 1.61 8.33 -5.28
C ASN A 98 1.90 6.90 -5.75
N LEU A 99 2.46 6.72 -6.94
CA LEU A 99 2.75 5.42 -7.49
C LEU A 99 4.25 5.11 -7.39
N MET A 100 4.57 3.82 -7.25
CA MET A 100 5.95 3.33 -7.28
C MET A 100 5.99 1.97 -7.95
N ALA A 101 6.90 1.81 -8.92
CA ALA A 101 7.14 0.52 -9.56
C ALA A 101 8.09 -0.31 -8.71
N LEU A 102 7.61 -1.40 -8.15
CA LEU A 102 8.38 -2.27 -7.27
C LEU A 102 8.47 -3.69 -7.81
N CYS A 103 9.66 -4.30 -7.74
CA CYS A 103 9.77 -5.72 -7.98
C CYS A 103 9.02 -6.50 -6.88
N TYR A 104 8.67 -7.73 -7.17
CA TYR A 104 7.93 -8.60 -6.26
C TYR A 104 8.52 -8.61 -4.84
N VAL A 105 9.85 -8.71 -4.69
CA VAL A 105 10.53 -8.74 -3.37
C VAL A 105 10.37 -7.43 -2.63
N CYS A 106 10.69 -6.30 -3.27
CA CYS A 106 10.52 -4.99 -2.62
C CYS A 106 9.07 -4.67 -2.29
N HIS A 107 8.12 -5.15 -3.11
CA HIS A 107 6.69 -4.94 -2.87
C HIS A 107 6.18 -5.75 -1.67
N SER A 108 6.60 -7.02 -1.54
CA SER A 108 6.22 -7.86 -0.40
C SER A 108 6.79 -7.37 0.95
N GLU A 109 7.87 -6.59 0.92
CA GLU A 109 8.49 -5.97 2.09
C GLU A 109 7.80 -4.66 2.53
N GLN A 110 6.84 -4.13 1.74
CA GLN A 110 6.11 -2.92 2.12
C GLN A 110 5.16 -3.18 3.30
N PRO A 111 4.88 -2.16 4.12
CA PRO A 111 3.87 -2.27 5.18
C PRO A 111 2.54 -2.80 4.63
N HIS A 112 1.88 -3.68 5.38
CA HIS A 112 0.61 -4.31 5.02
C HIS A 112 0.61 -5.25 3.81
N HIS A 113 1.79 -5.60 3.24
CA HIS A 113 1.92 -6.52 2.11
C HIS A 113 2.37 -7.94 2.51
N GLY A 114 2.43 -8.25 3.80
CA GLY A 114 2.79 -9.59 4.29
C GLY A 114 1.83 -10.73 3.89
N HIS A 115 0.69 -10.38 3.31
CA HIS A 115 -0.27 -11.32 2.74
C HIS A 115 0.10 -11.80 1.33
N MET A 116 1.10 -11.20 0.69
CA MET A 116 1.55 -11.64 -0.63
C MET A 116 2.09 -13.06 -0.53
N GLU A 117 1.51 -13.95 -1.34
CA GLU A 117 1.95 -15.34 -1.40
C GLU A 117 3.42 -15.43 -1.83
N ARG A 118 4.12 -16.45 -1.34
CA ARG A 118 5.51 -16.68 -1.76
C ARG A 118 5.56 -17.06 -3.24
N ASN A 119 6.28 -16.27 -4.02
CA ASN A 119 6.59 -16.55 -5.41
C ASN A 119 8.09 -16.88 -5.53
N GLU A 120 8.43 -18.12 -5.28
CA GLU A 120 9.84 -18.56 -5.28
C GLU A 120 10.57 -18.31 -6.61
N PRO A 121 9.97 -18.55 -7.79
CA PRO A 121 10.60 -18.20 -9.07
C PRO A 121 10.93 -16.71 -9.21
N ALA A 122 10.00 -15.83 -8.84
CA ALA A 122 10.21 -14.38 -8.86
C ALA A 122 11.33 -13.97 -7.91
N GLN A 123 11.31 -14.49 -6.69
CA GLN A 123 12.33 -14.21 -5.67
C GLN A 123 13.72 -14.64 -6.14
N ALA A 124 13.87 -15.87 -6.62
CA ALA A 124 15.15 -16.41 -7.09
C ALA A 124 15.71 -15.60 -8.25
N LEU A 125 14.87 -15.24 -9.23
CA LEU A 125 15.26 -14.41 -10.37
C LEU A 125 15.74 -13.03 -9.92
N ILE A 126 14.96 -12.36 -9.07
CA ILE A 126 15.24 -11.00 -8.60
C ILE A 126 16.53 -10.98 -7.77
N LEU A 127 16.69 -11.91 -6.84
CA LEU A 127 17.89 -11.99 -6.01
C LEU A 127 19.14 -12.23 -6.86
N LYS A 128 19.10 -13.16 -7.82
CA LYS A 128 20.20 -13.41 -8.75
C LYS A 128 20.57 -12.16 -9.56
N ARG A 129 19.58 -11.36 -10.00
CA ARG A 129 19.84 -10.11 -10.73
C ARG A 129 20.45 -9.04 -9.83
N ARG A 130 19.98 -8.92 -8.59
CA ARG A 130 20.57 -8.01 -7.59
C ARG A 130 22.01 -8.34 -7.29
N GLU A 131 22.35 -9.62 -7.17
CA GLU A 131 23.74 -10.07 -6.98
C GLU A 131 24.64 -9.69 -8.15
N ARG A 132 24.18 -9.92 -9.38
CA ARG A 132 24.92 -9.51 -10.59
C ARG A 132 25.15 -8.00 -10.63
N MET A 133 24.13 -7.19 -10.35
CA MET A 133 24.27 -5.73 -10.29
C MET A 133 25.32 -5.32 -9.27
N ARG A 134 25.26 -5.91 -8.07
CA ARG A 134 26.22 -5.61 -6.99
C ARG A 134 27.64 -5.98 -7.38
N SER A 135 27.85 -7.16 -7.98
CA SER A 135 29.16 -7.57 -8.49
C SER A 135 29.68 -6.59 -9.53
N TYR A 136 28.86 -6.23 -10.51
CA TYR A 136 29.25 -5.28 -11.55
C TYR A 136 29.65 -3.91 -11.00
N LEU A 137 28.88 -3.40 -10.03
CA LEU A 137 29.20 -2.13 -9.37
C LEU A 137 30.51 -2.20 -8.59
N ASN A 138 30.78 -3.31 -7.90
CA ASN A 138 32.03 -3.50 -7.17
C ASN A 138 33.22 -3.58 -8.13
N ASP A 139 33.11 -4.30 -9.24
CA ASP A 139 34.15 -4.41 -10.25
C ASP A 139 34.46 -3.04 -10.88
N PHE A 140 33.41 -2.26 -11.15
CA PHE A 140 33.56 -0.89 -11.67
C PHE A 140 34.24 0.04 -10.66
N MET A 141 33.85 0.00 -9.40
CA MET A 141 34.46 0.82 -8.34
C MET A 141 35.92 0.44 -8.09
N ASN A 142 36.29 -0.82 -8.23
CA ASN A 142 37.68 -1.28 -8.07
C ASN A 142 38.57 -0.95 -9.26
N ALA A 143 37.99 -0.59 -10.42
CA ALA A 143 38.71 -0.22 -11.62
C ALA A 143 39.01 1.29 -11.73
N LEU A 144 38.46 2.11 -10.82
CA LEU A 144 38.71 3.56 -10.71
C LEU A 144 39.85 3.85 -9.76
#